data_e9eafa2d8a55f53ebe1e0aaa25eacffa
#
_entry.id   e9eafa2d8a55f53ebe1e0aaa25eacffa
#
_cell.length_a   1.000
_cell.length_b   1.000
_cell.length_c   1.000
_cell.angle_alpha   90.00
_cell.angle_beta   90.00
_cell.angle_gamma   90.00
#
_symmetry.space_group_name_H-M   'P 1'
#
loop_
_entity.id
_entity.type
_entity.pdbx_description
1 polymer ?
#
loop_
_entity_poly.entity_id
_entity_poly.type
_entity_poly.pdbx_seq_one_letter_code
_entity_poly.pdbx_strand_id
1 'polypeptide(L)'
;LDTDSTRITSSFNYFPDSELQNLIRQVNQTRAYYKKQGFDEVYLSIIPNKTSIVAPKMGRYNHLVERVQQNSMLKTPFIDSWTPFVQHSQEVYSLSDTHWNCKGQAMWLEAVNHYLSEPKFSILNHSEQNL
;
A
#
# COMPACT_ATOMS: atom_id res chain seq x y z
N LEU A 1 18.24 5.92 -9.72
CA LEU A 1 17.39 4.74 -9.51
C LEU A 1 18.19 3.70 -8.74
N ASP A 2 17.60 3.12 -7.68
CA ASP A 2 18.22 2.01 -6.94
C ASP A 2 17.83 0.69 -7.63
N THR A 3 18.79 0.13 -8.36
CA THR A 3 18.62 -1.13 -9.11
C THR A 3 19.45 -2.28 -8.52
N ASP A 4 20.13 -2.05 -7.40
CA ASP A 4 20.98 -3.04 -6.74
C ASP A 4 20.11 -4.11 -6.05
N SER A 5 20.04 -5.30 -6.64
CA SER A 5 19.25 -6.42 -6.12
C SER A 5 19.78 -7.01 -4.80
N THR A 6 20.97 -6.64 -4.36
CA THR A 6 21.53 -7.10 -3.09
C THR A 6 21.05 -6.27 -1.89
N ARG A 7 20.54 -5.07 -2.13
CA ARG A 7 20.04 -4.20 -1.07
C ARG A 7 18.66 -4.61 -0.64
N ILE A 8 18.44 -4.80 0.66
CA ILE A 8 17.16 -5.23 1.24
C ILE A 8 16.01 -4.27 0.94
N THR A 9 16.30 -2.99 0.73
CA THR A 9 15.32 -1.94 0.41
C THR A 9 15.02 -1.81 -1.08
N SER A 10 15.74 -2.57 -1.92
CA SER A 10 15.57 -2.48 -3.37
C SER A 10 14.31 -3.21 -3.84
N SER A 11 13.60 -2.63 -4.78
CA SER A 11 12.48 -3.29 -5.47
C SER A 11 12.91 -4.49 -6.34
N PHE A 12 14.20 -4.69 -6.54
CA PHE A 12 14.77 -5.83 -7.26
C PHE A 12 15.38 -6.89 -6.33
N ASN A 13 15.36 -6.67 -5.02
CA ASN A 13 15.69 -7.70 -4.06
C ASN A 13 14.56 -8.73 -4.01
N TYR A 14 14.94 -10.01 -3.93
CA TYR A 14 13.95 -11.08 -3.78
C TYR A 14 13.25 -10.96 -2.41
N PHE A 15 11.93 -10.95 -2.42
CA PHE A 15 11.10 -10.91 -1.22
C PHE A 15 10.30 -12.21 -1.12
N PRO A 16 10.68 -13.16 -0.22
CA PRO A 16 10.05 -14.46 -0.09
C PRO A 16 8.57 -14.38 0.34
N ASP A 17 7.76 -15.37 -0.05
CA ASP A 17 6.36 -15.44 0.38
C ASP A 17 6.21 -15.58 1.90
N SER A 18 7.15 -16.26 2.57
CA SER A 18 7.17 -16.35 4.03
C SER A 18 7.31 -14.98 4.70
N GLU A 19 8.17 -14.11 4.14
CA GLU A 19 8.34 -12.73 4.61
C GLU A 19 7.10 -11.87 4.32
N LEU A 20 6.50 -12.06 3.15
CA LEU A 20 5.24 -11.40 2.80
C LEU A 20 4.12 -11.76 3.80
N GLN A 21 3.98 -13.04 4.14
CA GLN A 21 3.00 -13.49 5.11
C GLN A 21 3.28 -12.94 6.52
N ASN A 22 4.55 -12.86 6.91
CA ASN A 22 4.94 -12.25 8.18
C ASN A 22 4.60 -10.75 8.21
N LEU A 23 4.90 -10.02 7.16
CA LEU A 23 4.55 -8.61 7.02
C LEU A 23 3.03 -8.41 7.17
N ILE A 24 2.23 -9.16 6.43
CA ILE A 24 0.76 -9.06 6.47
C ILE A 24 0.21 -9.38 7.86
N ARG A 25 0.77 -10.40 8.52
CA ARG A 25 0.38 -10.73 9.90
C ARG A 25 0.66 -9.58 10.86
N GLN A 26 1.85 -8.97 10.78
CA GLN A 26 2.23 -7.82 11.60
C GLN A 26 1.32 -6.61 11.36
N VAL A 27 1.00 -6.32 10.11
CA VAL A 27 0.07 -5.23 9.73
C VAL A 27 -1.32 -5.48 10.34
N ASN A 28 -1.85 -6.69 10.20
CA ASN A 28 -3.15 -7.05 10.78
C ASN A 28 -3.13 -6.98 12.32
N GLN A 29 -2.05 -7.38 12.97
CA GLN A 29 -1.87 -7.29 14.42
C GLN A 29 -1.82 -5.82 14.87
N THR A 30 -1.10 -4.98 14.13
CA THR A 30 -1.04 -3.53 14.38
C THR A 30 -2.44 -2.91 14.31
N ARG A 31 -3.21 -3.23 13.28
CA ARG A 31 -4.61 -2.80 13.19
C ARG A 31 -5.42 -3.24 14.39
N ALA A 32 -5.35 -4.52 14.76
CA ALA A 32 -6.09 -5.07 15.89
C ALA A 32 -5.70 -4.39 17.22
N TYR A 33 -4.42 -4.10 17.40
CA TYR A 33 -3.92 -3.38 18.58
C TYR A 33 -4.52 -1.97 18.69
N TYR A 34 -4.42 -1.16 17.63
CA TYR A 34 -4.93 0.22 17.68
C TYR A 34 -6.46 0.29 17.77
N LYS A 35 -7.18 -0.64 17.17
CA LYS A 35 -8.64 -0.73 17.35
C LYS A 35 -9.01 -1.01 18.81
N LYS A 36 -8.24 -1.82 19.53
CA LYS A 36 -8.42 -2.02 21.00
C LYS A 36 -8.12 -0.77 21.81
N GLN A 37 -7.27 0.13 21.30
CA GLN A 37 -6.99 1.42 21.95
C GLN A 37 -8.05 2.50 21.68
N GLY A 38 -9.11 2.17 20.92
CA GLY A 38 -10.23 3.09 20.66
C GLY A 38 -10.14 3.83 19.32
N PHE A 39 -9.20 3.47 18.44
CA PHE A 39 -9.20 3.99 17.07
C PHE A 39 -10.31 3.33 16.24
N ASP A 40 -11.06 4.11 15.50
CA ASP A 40 -12.17 3.62 14.67
C ASP A 40 -11.69 2.69 13.56
N GLU A 41 -10.59 3.06 12.88
CA GLU A 41 -9.99 2.24 11.86
C GLU A 41 -8.49 2.55 11.70
N VAL A 42 -7.77 1.59 11.14
CA VAL A 42 -6.34 1.69 10.79
C VAL A 42 -6.19 1.26 9.34
N TYR A 43 -5.53 2.09 8.56
CA TYR A 43 -5.31 1.86 7.14
C TYR A 43 -3.84 1.59 6.86
N LEU A 44 -3.56 0.79 5.85
CA LEU A 44 -2.22 0.61 5.29
C LEU A 44 -2.13 1.37 3.97
N SER A 45 -1.09 2.17 3.82
CA SER A 45 -0.69 2.71 2.52
C SER A 45 0.81 2.45 2.33
N ILE A 46 1.20 1.97 1.15
CA ILE A 46 2.60 1.78 0.78
C ILE A 46 2.90 2.76 -0.35
N ILE A 47 3.79 3.72 -0.08
CA ILE A 47 4.25 4.64 -1.11
C ILE A 47 5.25 3.91 -1.99
N PRO A 48 4.97 3.71 -3.29
CA PRO A 48 5.90 3.04 -4.18
C PRO A 48 7.20 3.83 -4.31
N ASN A 49 8.33 3.15 -4.41
CA ASN A 49 9.55 3.85 -4.76
C ASN A 49 9.62 4.15 -6.27
N LYS A 50 10.44 5.14 -6.64
CA LYS A 50 10.55 5.59 -8.03
C LYS A 50 10.88 4.46 -9.00
N THR A 51 11.80 3.58 -8.63
CA THR A 51 12.27 2.49 -9.49
C THR A 51 11.16 1.52 -9.85
N SER A 52 10.30 1.18 -8.89
CA SER A 52 9.18 0.25 -9.10
C SER A 52 8.10 0.81 -10.04
N ILE A 53 8.00 2.12 -10.14
CA ILE A 53 7.00 2.80 -10.98
C ILE A 53 7.57 3.16 -12.36
N VAL A 54 8.77 3.76 -12.38
CA VAL A 54 9.33 4.36 -13.61
C VAL A 54 10.14 3.35 -14.41
N ALA A 55 10.76 2.38 -13.75
CA ALA A 55 11.72 1.48 -14.39
C ALA A 55 11.63 0.01 -13.91
N PRO A 56 10.42 -0.59 -13.80
CA PRO A 56 10.27 -1.95 -13.27
C PRO A 56 10.97 -3.01 -14.15
N LYS A 57 11.26 -2.69 -15.41
CA LYS A 57 11.92 -3.61 -16.37
C LYS A 57 13.46 -3.57 -16.29
N MET A 58 14.04 -2.72 -15.47
CA MET A 58 15.51 -2.63 -15.33
C MET A 58 16.11 -3.78 -14.51
N GLY A 59 15.30 -4.65 -13.93
CA GLY A 59 15.73 -5.81 -13.17
C GLY A 59 14.59 -6.78 -12.88
N ARG A 60 14.85 -7.73 -11.98
CA ARG A 60 13.82 -8.67 -11.53
C ARG A 60 12.97 -7.99 -10.44
N TYR A 61 11.96 -7.27 -10.84
CA TYR A 61 11.05 -6.58 -9.94
C TYR A 61 10.29 -7.57 -9.02
N ASN A 62 10.24 -7.29 -7.72
CA ASN A 62 9.70 -8.20 -6.71
C ASN A 62 8.18 -8.09 -6.48
N HIS A 63 7.53 -7.11 -7.09
CA HIS A 63 6.08 -6.89 -7.00
C HIS A 63 5.54 -6.77 -5.58
N LEU A 64 6.31 -6.25 -4.63
CA LEU A 64 5.94 -6.26 -3.22
C LEU A 64 4.60 -5.54 -2.96
N VAL A 65 4.40 -4.36 -3.55
CA VAL A 65 3.19 -3.55 -3.29
C VAL A 65 1.94 -4.29 -3.79
N GLU A 66 1.99 -4.78 -5.03
CA GLU A 66 0.87 -5.52 -5.64
C GLU A 66 0.59 -6.83 -4.89
N ARG A 67 1.66 -7.54 -4.48
CA ARG A 67 1.53 -8.78 -3.70
C ARG A 67 0.90 -8.55 -2.32
N VAL A 68 1.19 -7.41 -1.66
CA VAL A 68 0.53 -7.03 -0.41
C VAL A 68 -0.92 -6.67 -0.67
N GLN A 69 -1.18 -5.78 -1.63
CA GLN A 69 -2.52 -5.27 -1.94
C GLN A 69 -3.50 -6.38 -2.34
N GLN A 70 -3.04 -7.36 -3.11
CA GLN A 70 -3.85 -8.47 -3.62
C GLN A 70 -3.93 -9.69 -2.67
N ASN A 71 -3.27 -9.62 -1.51
CA ASN A 71 -3.21 -10.76 -0.61
C ASN A 71 -4.52 -10.95 0.16
N SER A 72 -5.14 -12.11 0.01
CA SER A 72 -6.41 -12.45 0.67
C SER A 72 -6.33 -12.49 2.21
N MET A 73 -5.13 -12.61 2.79
CA MET A 73 -4.92 -12.59 4.24
C MET A 73 -4.82 -11.17 4.81
N LEU A 74 -4.70 -10.14 3.98
CA LEU A 74 -4.68 -8.75 4.42
C LEU A 74 -6.08 -8.33 4.87
N LYS A 75 -6.26 -8.13 6.18
CA LYS A 75 -7.51 -7.65 6.79
C LYS A 75 -7.53 -6.14 7.02
N THR A 76 -6.35 -5.52 7.02
CA THR A 76 -6.20 -4.08 7.15
C THR A 76 -6.61 -3.41 5.84
N PRO A 77 -7.53 -2.44 5.87
CA PRO A 77 -7.90 -1.68 4.67
C PRO A 77 -6.68 -1.06 4.00
N PHE A 78 -6.57 -1.22 2.69
CA PHE A 78 -5.43 -0.75 1.91
C PHE A 78 -5.80 0.49 1.10
N ILE A 79 -5.05 1.57 1.28
CA ILE A 79 -5.19 2.77 0.46
C ILE A 79 -4.29 2.62 -0.77
N ASP A 80 -4.89 2.45 -1.93
CA ASP A 80 -4.19 2.24 -3.18
C ASP A 80 -3.56 3.54 -3.69
N SER A 81 -2.24 3.63 -3.57
CA SER A 81 -1.41 4.65 -4.22
C SER A 81 -0.68 4.09 -5.46
N TRP A 82 -0.61 2.77 -5.60
CA TRP A 82 0.09 2.11 -6.69
C TRP A 82 -0.56 2.37 -8.05
N THR A 83 -1.85 2.10 -8.17
CA THR A 83 -2.57 2.23 -9.43
C THR A 83 -2.48 3.65 -10.02
N PRO A 84 -2.81 4.73 -9.29
CA PRO A 84 -2.66 6.07 -9.83
C PRO A 84 -1.20 6.43 -10.15
N PHE A 85 -0.22 5.96 -9.38
CA PHE A 85 1.19 6.24 -9.65
C PHE A 85 1.69 5.55 -10.92
N VAL A 86 1.26 4.33 -11.20
CA VAL A 86 1.57 3.64 -12.46
C VAL A 86 0.96 4.37 -13.66
N GLN A 87 -0.29 4.82 -13.54
CA GLN A 87 -0.98 5.56 -14.60
C GLN A 87 -0.32 6.91 -14.92
N HIS A 88 0.35 7.54 -13.93
CA HIS A 88 1.02 8.83 -14.04
C HIS A 88 2.54 8.75 -13.82
N SER A 89 3.14 7.63 -14.18
CA SER A 89 4.53 7.27 -13.84
C SER A 89 5.58 8.34 -14.19
N GLN A 90 5.37 9.10 -15.27
CA GLN A 90 6.30 10.14 -15.71
C GLN A 90 6.13 11.47 -14.97
N GLU A 91 5.09 11.61 -14.15
CA GLU A 91 4.68 12.89 -13.59
C GLU A 91 4.80 12.97 -12.05
N VAL A 92 4.90 11.82 -11.37
CA VAL A 92 4.76 11.73 -9.90
C VAL A 92 6.07 11.75 -9.13
N TYR A 93 7.21 11.67 -9.81
CA TYR A 93 8.54 11.70 -9.20
C TYR A 93 9.39 12.86 -9.70
N SER A 94 10.28 13.36 -8.83
CA SER A 94 11.30 14.34 -9.20
C SER A 94 12.25 13.75 -10.25
N LEU A 95 12.72 14.55 -11.19
CA LEU A 95 13.67 14.09 -12.21
C LEU A 95 15.04 13.76 -11.61
N SER A 96 15.47 14.57 -10.65
CA SER A 96 16.84 14.55 -10.11
C SER A 96 17.05 13.68 -8.88
N ASP A 97 15.97 13.19 -8.25
CA ASP A 97 16.09 12.37 -7.06
C ASP A 97 15.04 11.25 -7.00
N THR A 98 15.03 10.45 -5.93
CA THR A 98 14.16 9.29 -5.76
C THR A 98 12.81 9.61 -5.13
N HIS A 99 12.60 10.84 -4.68
CA HIS A 99 11.38 11.23 -4.00
C HIS A 99 10.25 11.55 -4.98
N TRP A 100 9.04 11.29 -4.54
CA TRP A 100 7.85 11.79 -5.22
C TRP A 100 7.83 13.32 -5.16
N ASN A 101 7.22 13.92 -6.16
CA ASN A 101 7.06 15.38 -6.25
C ASN A 101 5.70 15.83 -5.69
N CYS A 102 5.39 17.13 -5.77
CA CYS A 102 4.12 17.67 -5.29
C CYS A 102 2.89 17.01 -5.93
N LYS A 103 2.99 16.60 -7.21
CA LYS A 103 1.88 15.89 -7.88
C LYS A 103 1.66 14.50 -7.27
N GLY A 104 2.73 13.73 -7.03
CA GLY A 104 2.63 12.45 -6.36
C GLY A 104 2.06 12.57 -4.94
N GLN A 105 2.47 13.60 -4.18
CA GLN A 105 1.93 13.89 -2.86
C GLN A 105 0.44 14.23 -2.92
N ALA A 106 0.03 15.09 -3.86
CA ALA A 106 -1.38 15.46 -4.04
C ALA A 106 -2.25 14.23 -4.37
N MET A 107 -1.79 13.38 -5.29
CA MET A 107 -2.50 12.16 -5.67
C MET A 107 -2.65 11.19 -4.49
N TRP A 108 -1.61 11.05 -3.65
CA TRP A 108 -1.71 10.25 -2.45
C TRP A 108 -2.72 10.83 -1.45
N LEU A 109 -2.71 12.15 -1.24
CA LEU A 109 -3.67 12.83 -0.37
C LEU A 109 -5.11 12.68 -0.87
N GLU A 110 -5.34 12.74 -2.17
CA GLU A 110 -6.65 12.47 -2.78
C GLU A 110 -7.11 11.03 -2.48
N ALA A 111 -6.24 10.04 -2.63
CA ALA A 111 -6.55 8.66 -2.29
C ALA A 111 -6.89 8.51 -0.79
N VAL A 112 -6.10 9.09 0.10
CA VAL A 112 -6.36 9.10 1.55
C VAL A 112 -7.72 9.73 1.87
N ASN A 113 -7.99 10.91 1.32
CA ASN A 113 -9.24 11.63 1.55
C ASN A 113 -10.45 10.82 1.05
N HIS A 114 -10.34 10.18 -0.10
CA HIS A 114 -11.38 9.32 -0.63
C HIS A 114 -11.72 8.19 0.37
N TYR A 115 -10.71 7.43 0.84
CA TYR A 115 -10.92 6.36 1.82
C TYR A 115 -11.46 6.84 3.18
N LEU A 116 -11.06 8.02 3.64
CA LEU A 116 -11.53 8.58 4.90
C LEU A 116 -12.94 9.18 4.79
N SER A 117 -13.34 9.64 3.61
CA SER A 117 -14.64 10.30 3.37
C SER A 117 -15.73 9.30 2.98
N GLU A 118 -15.40 8.08 2.56
CA GLU A 118 -16.41 7.08 2.28
C GLU A 118 -17.18 6.78 3.58
N PRO A 119 -18.52 6.86 3.55
CA PRO A 119 -19.31 6.45 4.69
C PRO A 119 -18.99 4.98 4.96
N LYS A 120 -18.43 4.71 6.13
CA LYS A 120 -18.29 3.34 6.63
C LYS A 120 -19.69 2.79 6.69
N PHE A 121 -20.12 2.06 5.65
CA PHE A 121 -21.36 1.30 5.71
C PHE A 121 -21.21 0.39 6.92
N SER A 122 -21.90 0.75 7.99
CA SER A 122 -22.06 -0.11 9.14
C SER A 122 -22.71 -1.39 8.62
N ILE A 123 -21.94 -2.45 8.55
CA ILE A 123 -22.44 -3.82 8.47
C ILE A 123 -23.01 -4.15 9.87
N LEU A 124 -23.99 -3.37 10.26
CA LEU A 124 -24.84 -3.56 11.43
C LEU A 124 -26.26 -3.41 10.94
N ASN A 125 -26.81 -4.45 10.31
CA ASN A 125 -28.23 -4.74 10.28
C ASN A 125 -28.56 -5.90 9.34
N HIS A 126 -28.08 -7.09 9.65
CA HIS A 126 -28.74 -8.31 9.19
C HIS A 126 -28.65 -9.44 10.23
N SER A 127 -28.97 -9.17 11.49
CA SER A 127 -29.18 -10.24 12.47
C SER A 127 -30.24 -9.95 13.53
N GLU A 128 -31.20 -9.07 13.24
CA GLU A 128 -32.39 -8.93 14.09
C GLU A 128 -33.66 -8.72 13.25
N GLN A 129 -34.01 -9.70 12.45
CA GLN A 129 -35.39 -9.91 12.01
C GLN A 129 -35.58 -11.39 11.69
N ASN A 130 -35.60 -12.24 12.73
CA ASN A 130 -36.29 -13.50 12.76
C ASN A 130 -36.51 -13.92 14.23
N LEU A 131 -37.50 -13.32 14.86
CA LEU A 131 -38.33 -13.94 15.91
C LEU A 131 -39.77 -13.62 15.63
#